data_1644e4eec128f84d92772292f06c5db2
#
_entry.id   1644e4eec128f84d92772292f06c5db2
#
_cell.length_a   1.000
_cell.length_b   1.000
_cell.length_c   1.000
_cell.angle_alpha   90.00
_cell.angle_beta   90.00
_cell.angle_gamma   90.00
#
_symmetry.space_group_name_H-M   'P 1'
#
loop_
_entity.id
_entity.type
_entity.pdbx_description
1 polymer ?
#
loop_
_entity_poly.entity_id
_entity_poly.type
_entity_poly.pdbx_seq_one_letter_code
_entity_poly.pdbx_strand_id
1 'polypeptide(L)'
;MSNSKLNASIEAIKYIKPKIDLNSIIGVGTGSTVNYFIEELAKIKNLFKGAVSSSEASTQLLKGFGVEVFELNDVNEIIVYVDGADEVDAFHNLIKGGGGAHTREKIVASASNEFICIVDESKLVKILGDFPLPVEVMIKSKSYVAREIVKIGGAPKLRKEFLTDQGNQILDISDLKIDDPSRLEQEINLIPGVLDNGIFAKCKPKKVIVGKN
;
A
#
# COMPACT_ATOMS: atom_id res chain seq x y z
N MET A 1 -18.31 -7.97 6.39
CA MET A 1 -17.19 -7.16 5.81
C MET A 1 -16.65 -6.07 6.76
N SER A 2 -17.46 -5.28 7.47
CA SER A 2 -16.93 -4.30 8.43
C SER A 2 -16.23 -4.95 9.63
N ASN A 3 -16.78 -6.08 10.13
CA ASN A 3 -16.20 -6.78 11.28
C ASN A 3 -14.83 -7.39 10.98
N SER A 4 -14.64 -8.02 9.81
CA SER A 4 -13.34 -8.60 9.44
C SER A 4 -12.23 -7.56 9.32
N LYS A 5 -12.50 -6.39 8.72
CA LYS A 5 -11.55 -5.29 8.64
C LYS A 5 -11.17 -4.73 10.01
N LEU A 6 -12.16 -4.55 10.87
CA LEU A 6 -11.93 -4.12 12.25
C LEU A 6 -11.11 -5.17 13.03
N ASN A 7 -11.44 -6.46 12.88
CA ASN A 7 -10.71 -7.54 13.55
C ASN A 7 -9.25 -7.61 13.09
N ALA A 8 -8.97 -7.46 11.78
CA ALA A 8 -7.60 -7.36 11.26
C ALA A 8 -6.83 -6.19 11.89
N SER A 9 -7.49 -5.04 12.03
CA SER A 9 -6.92 -3.83 12.62
C SER A 9 -6.61 -4.00 14.11
N ILE A 10 -7.53 -4.60 14.88
CA ILE A 10 -7.31 -4.91 16.30
C ILE A 10 -6.13 -5.88 16.49
N GLU A 11 -6.05 -6.93 15.66
CA GLU A 11 -4.93 -7.89 15.70
C GLU A 11 -3.60 -7.23 15.32
N ALA A 12 -3.61 -6.27 14.36
CA ALA A 12 -2.43 -5.48 14.05
C ALA A 12 -1.97 -4.63 15.25
N ILE A 13 -2.89 -3.97 15.94
CA ILE A 13 -2.57 -3.22 17.19
C ILE A 13 -1.97 -4.14 18.24
N LYS A 14 -2.56 -5.31 18.47
CA LYS A 14 -1.99 -6.30 19.43
C LYS A 14 -0.57 -6.71 19.04
N TYR A 15 -0.31 -6.86 17.74
CA TYR A 15 1.01 -7.26 17.25
C TYR A 15 2.06 -6.15 17.39
N ILE A 16 1.70 -4.89 17.10
CA ILE A 16 2.67 -3.77 17.16
C ILE A 16 2.88 -3.23 18.57
N LYS A 17 1.85 -3.26 19.43
CA LYS A 17 1.89 -2.65 20.78
C LYS A 17 3.11 -3.05 21.63
N PRO A 18 3.58 -4.31 21.66
CA PRO A 18 4.77 -4.68 22.44
C PRO A 18 6.10 -4.24 21.81
N LYS A 19 6.09 -3.66 20.60
CA LYS A 19 7.27 -3.26 19.83
C LYS A 19 7.51 -1.75 19.84
N ILE A 20 6.56 -0.99 20.32
CA ILE A 20 6.57 0.48 20.26
C ILE A 20 6.83 1.10 21.64
N ASP A 21 7.40 2.28 21.62
CA ASP A 21 7.65 3.15 22.77
C ASP A 21 7.37 4.61 22.42
N LEU A 22 7.59 5.52 23.36
CA LEU A 22 7.33 6.96 23.20
C LEU A 22 8.17 7.67 22.12
N ASN A 23 9.21 7.03 21.60
CA ASN A 23 10.03 7.55 20.50
C ASN A 23 9.67 6.93 19.15
N SER A 24 8.85 5.91 19.14
CA SER A 24 8.51 5.14 17.94
C SER A 24 7.68 5.94 16.95
N ILE A 25 8.05 5.85 15.68
CA ILE A 25 7.25 6.33 14.54
C ILE A 25 6.63 5.12 13.85
N ILE A 26 5.33 5.22 13.55
CA ILE A 26 4.56 4.15 12.90
C ILE A 26 4.21 4.57 11.49
N GLY A 27 4.53 3.73 10.50
CA GLY A 27 4.09 3.91 9.13
C GLY A 27 2.63 3.47 8.96
N VAL A 28 1.83 4.30 8.32
CA VAL A 28 0.39 4.08 8.13
C VAL A 28 0.03 4.16 6.65
N GLY A 29 -0.57 3.11 6.15
CA GLY A 29 -1.00 2.96 4.77
C GLY A 29 -2.29 3.71 4.42
N THR A 30 -2.99 3.20 3.40
CA THR A 30 -4.17 3.83 2.83
C THR A 30 -5.27 2.82 2.53
N GLY A 31 -6.52 3.21 2.73
CA GLY A 31 -7.68 2.43 2.33
C GLY A 31 -8.62 2.05 3.47
N SER A 32 -9.74 1.42 3.11
CA SER A 32 -10.85 1.19 4.03
C SER A 32 -10.51 0.32 5.25
N THR A 33 -9.60 -0.64 5.12
CA THR A 33 -9.12 -1.44 6.26
C THR A 33 -8.20 -0.60 7.15
N VAL A 34 -7.35 0.22 6.53
CA VAL A 34 -6.44 1.11 7.24
C VAL A 34 -7.19 2.18 8.03
N ASN A 35 -8.35 2.64 7.57
CA ASN A 35 -9.18 3.58 8.35
C ASN A 35 -9.55 3.00 9.72
N TYR A 36 -9.96 1.71 9.79
CA TYR A 36 -10.19 1.03 11.08
C TYR A 36 -8.89 0.90 11.90
N PHE A 37 -7.76 0.65 11.22
CA PHE A 37 -6.48 0.61 11.91
C PHE A 37 -6.11 1.97 12.52
N ILE A 38 -6.35 3.08 11.82
CA ILE A 38 -6.13 4.44 12.34
C ILE A 38 -6.99 4.72 13.57
N GLU A 39 -8.28 4.32 13.55
CA GLU A 39 -9.17 4.47 14.71
C GLU A 39 -8.66 3.69 15.93
N GLU A 40 -8.21 2.44 15.73
CA GLU A 40 -7.64 1.62 16.80
C GLU A 40 -6.27 2.15 17.29
N LEU A 41 -5.42 2.62 16.35
CA LEU A 41 -4.13 3.23 16.66
C LEU A 41 -4.28 4.49 17.53
N ALA A 42 -5.28 5.31 17.23
CA ALA A 42 -5.57 6.51 17.99
C ALA A 42 -5.87 6.26 19.48
N LYS A 43 -6.42 5.08 19.81
CA LYS A 43 -6.69 4.69 21.21
C LYS A 43 -5.43 4.51 22.04
N ILE A 44 -4.29 4.28 21.36
CA ILE A 44 -2.99 4.07 21.99
C ILE A 44 -1.99 5.18 21.65
N LYS A 45 -2.44 6.34 21.16
CA LYS A 45 -1.57 7.43 20.69
C LYS A 45 -0.55 7.96 21.73
N ASN A 46 -0.83 7.73 23.01
CA ASN A 46 0.09 8.11 24.09
C ASN A 46 1.25 7.10 24.29
N LEU A 47 1.33 6.02 23.51
CA LEU A 47 2.37 5.00 23.61
C LEU A 47 3.45 5.13 22.53
N PHE A 48 3.31 6.04 21.57
CA PHE A 48 4.25 6.27 20.49
C PHE A 48 4.36 7.75 20.15
N LYS A 49 5.40 8.15 19.43
CA LYS A 49 5.68 9.55 19.11
C LYS A 49 4.73 10.11 18.05
N GLY A 50 4.47 9.34 16.98
CA GLY A 50 3.62 9.76 15.88
C GLY A 50 3.70 8.83 14.68
N ALA A 51 3.20 9.27 13.54
CA ALA A 51 3.07 8.47 12.35
C ALA A 51 3.66 9.14 11.10
N VAL A 52 4.07 8.33 10.12
CA VAL A 52 4.29 8.73 8.72
C VAL A 52 3.22 8.06 7.88
N SER A 53 2.48 8.82 7.08
CA SER A 53 1.39 8.28 6.27
C SER A 53 1.76 8.19 4.79
N SER A 54 1.11 7.27 4.07
CA SER A 54 1.31 7.06 2.64
C SER A 54 0.33 7.83 1.74
N SER A 55 -0.59 8.61 2.31
CA SER A 55 -1.54 9.44 1.53
C SER A 55 -2.05 10.64 2.31
N GLU A 56 -2.52 11.66 1.57
CA GLU A 56 -3.15 12.84 2.18
C GLU A 56 -4.42 12.47 2.96
N ALA A 57 -5.21 11.51 2.46
CA ALA A 57 -6.41 11.04 3.14
C ALA A 57 -6.10 10.43 4.50
N SER A 58 -5.07 9.58 4.59
CA SER A 58 -4.62 8.99 5.87
C SER A 58 -4.00 10.03 6.80
N THR A 59 -3.25 11.01 6.25
CA THR A 59 -2.72 12.16 7.01
C THR A 59 -3.84 12.93 7.70
N GLN A 60 -4.88 13.29 6.97
CA GLN A 60 -6.00 14.04 7.52
C GLN A 60 -6.75 13.25 8.59
N LEU A 61 -6.96 11.95 8.36
CA LEU A 61 -7.63 11.08 9.33
C LEU A 61 -6.82 10.94 10.63
N LEU A 62 -5.52 10.69 10.54
CA LEU A 62 -4.61 10.64 11.69
C LEU A 62 -4.63 11.95 12.51
N LYS A 63 -4.49 13.10 11.83
CA LYS A 63 -4.58 14.42 12.47
C LYS A 63 -5.94 14.66 13.12
N GLY A 64 -7.02 14.21 12.48
CA GLY A 64 -8.39 14.30 13.03
C GLY A 64 -8.56 13.54 14.34
N PHE A 65 -7.84 12.44 14.53
CA PHE A 65 -7.79 11.68 15.79
C PHE A 65 -6.72 12.19 16.79
N GLY A 66 -5.99 13.25 16.44
CA GLY A 66 -4.95 13.85 17.27
C GLY A 66 -3.68 13.02 17.37
N VAL A 67 -3.37 12.26 16.33
CA VAL A 67 -2.07 11.61 16.12
C VAL A 67 -1.15 12.59 15.41
N GLU A 68 0.07 12.79 15.92
CA GLU A 68 1.07 13.62 15.26
C GLU A 68 1.56 12.94 13.97
N VAL A 69 1.63 13.68 12.87
CA VAL A 69 2.06 13.15 11.58
C VAL A 69 3.31 13.88 11.11
N PHE A 70 4.34 13.12 10.82
CA PHE A 70 5.65 13.57 10.35
C PHE A 70 5.80 13.31 8.86
N GLU A 71 6.60 14.14 8.20
CA GLU A 71 7.08 13.82 6.86
C GLU A 71 8.17 12.73 6.93
N LEU A 72 8.22 11.86 5.91
CA LEU A 72 9.23 10.79 5.87
C LEU A 72 10.67 11.35 5.95
N ASN A 73 10.90 12.51 5.37
CA ASN A 73 12.23 13.15 5.37
C ASN A 73 12.65 13.69 6.76
N ASP A 74 11.72 13.83 7.69
CA ASP A 74 11.96 14.38 9.01
C ASP A 74 12.12 13.31 10.10
N VAL A 75 12.07 12.03 9.72
CA VAL A 75 12.21 10.89 10.63
C VAL A 75 13.40 10.03 10.24
N ASN A 76 14.08 9.47 11.25
CA ASN A 76 15.24 8.60 11.02
C ASN A 76 14.86 7.12 10.88
N GLU A 77 13.71 6.72 11.43
CA GLU A 77 13.32 5.34 11.52
C GLU A 77 11.79 5.21 11.60
N ILE A 78 11.25 4.22 10.91
CA ILE A 78 9.86 3.77 11.04
C ILE A 78 9.90 2.35 11.56
N ILE A 79 9.39 2.11 12.77
CA ILE A 79 9.46 0.81 13.44
C ILE A 79 8.64 -0.24 12.70
N VAL A 80 7.45 0.13 12.26
CA VAL A 80 6.53 -0.76 11.55
C VAL A 80 5.63 0.04 10.62
N TYR A 81 5.40 -0.48 9.43
CA TYR A 81 4.41 0.01 8.48
C TYR A 81 3.22 -0.94 8.44
N VAL A 82 2.01 -0.43 8.55
CA VAL A 82 0.77 -1.22 8.48
C VAL A 82 -0.10 -0.72 7.34
N ASP A 83 -0.47 -1.62 6.42
CA ASP A 83 -1.26 -1.27 5.24
C ASP A 83 -2.16 -2.41 4.78
N GLY A 84 -3.13 -2.09 3.92
CA GLY A 84 -3.97 -3.05 3.23
C GLY A 84 -3.39 -3.55 1.92
N ALA A 85 -4.14 -4.43 1.23
CA ALA A 85 -3.86 -4.84 -0.13
C ALA A 85 -5.16 -5.08 -0.91
N ASP A 86 -5.06 -5.00 -2.24
CA ASP A 86 -6.14 -5.36 -3.15
C ASP A 86 -6.15 -6.87 -3.43
N GLU A 87 -4.94 -7.47 -3.49
CA GLU A 87 -4.74 -8.93 -3.55
C GLU A 87 -3.51 -9.36 -2.75
N VAL A 88 -3.56 -10.58 -2.23
CA VAL A 88 -2.46 -11.24 -1.50
C VAL A 88 -2.37 -12.70 -1.94
N ASP A 89 -1.22 -13.14 -2.42
CA ASP A 89 -0.96 -14.55 -2.70
C ASP A 89 -0.38 -15.34 -1.51
N ALA A 90 -0.23 -16.65 -1.67
CA ALA A 90 0.31 -17.53 -0.63
C ALA A 90 1.79 -17.25 -0.28
N PHE A 91 2.52 -16.51 -1.11
CA PHE A 91 3.91 -16.13 -0.91
C PHE A 91 4.06 -14.71 -0.36
N HIS A 92 2.95 -14.09 0.04
CA HIS A 92 2.86 -12.71 0.49
C HIS A 92 3.28 -11.68 -0.58
N ASN A 93 3.18 -12.01 -1.87
CA ASN A 93 3.20 -10.98 -2.89
C ASN A 93 1.85 -10.26 -2.89
N LEU A 94 1.84 -8.96 -3.16
CA LEU A 94 0.62 -8.17 -3.12
C LEU A 94 0.38 -7.45 -4.45
N ILE A 95 -0.89 -7.19 -4.76
CA ILE A 95 -1.29 -6.05 -5.59
C ILE A 95 -1.90 -5.00 -4.68
N LYS A 96 -1.46 -3.76 -4.84
CA LYS A 96 -1.92 -2.57 -4.15
C LYS A 96 -2.17 -1.43 -5.13
N GLY A 97 -2.76 -0.36 -4.66
CA GLY A 97 -2.96 0.85 -5.47
C GLY A 97 -4.37 1.05 -6.01
N GLY A 98 -5.37 0.29 -5.54
CA GLY A 98 -6.78 0.57 -5.83
C GLY A 98 -7.17 2.00 -5.45
N GLY A 99 -6.62 2.54 -4.35
CA GLY A 99 -6.75 3.93 -3.93
C GLY A 99 -5.79 4.92 -4.62
N GLY A 100 -4.83 4.43 -5.42
CA GLY A 100 -3.87 5.26 -6.17
C GLY A 100 -2.68 5.79 -5.37
N ALA A 101 -2.39 5.23 -4.19
CA ALA A 101 -1.31 5.68 -3.31
C ALA A 101 -0.07 4.76 -3.32
N HIS A 102 -0.05 3.72 -4.18
CA HIS A 102 0.93 2.62 -4.13
C HIS A 102 2.39 3.08 -4.18
N THR A 103 2.72 4.16 -4.89
CA THR A 103 4.08 4.71 -4.93
C THR A 103 4.53 5.19 -3.56
N ARG A 104 3.73 6.03 -2.88
CA ARG A 104 4.04 6.46 -1.51
C ARG A 104 3.98 5.30 -0.52
N GLU A 105 3.03 4.37 -0.70
CA GLU A 105 2.92 3.15 0.12
C GLU A 105 4.19 2.32 0.03
N LYS A 106 4.75 2.11 -1.17
CA LYS A 106 6.00 1.36 -1.36
C LYS A 106 7.20 2.08 -0.77
N ILE A 107 7.26 3.40 -0.90
CA ILE A 107 8.31 4.22 -0.31
C ILE A 107 8.31 4.06 1.22
N VAL A 108 7.15 4.26 1.88
CA VAL A 108 7.04 4.15 3.34
C VAL A 108 7.29 2.72 3.82
N ALA A 109 6.77 1.71 3.10
CA ALA A 109 7.03 0.29 3.40
C ALA A 109 8.53 -0.03 3.32
N SER A 110 9.23 0.46 2.28
CA SER A 110 10.66 0.22 2.08
C SER A 110 11.54 0.94 3.11
N ALA A 111 11.08 2.08 3.64
CA ALA A 111 11.75 2.85 4.68
C ALA A 111 11.48 2.32 6.10
N SER A 112 10.61 1.32 6.25
CA SER A 112 10.21 0.77 7.54
C SER A 112 10.98 -0.50 7.89
N ASN A 113 11.23 -0.74 9.19
CA ASN A 113 11.92 -1.95 9.65
C ASN A 113 11.07 -3.20 9.44
N GLU A 114 9.76 -3.05 9.47
CA GLU A 114 8.82 -4.16 9.30
C GLU A 114 7.56 -3.68 8.56
N PHE A 115 7.11 -4.44 7.58
CA PHE A 115 5.82 -4.23 6.92
C PHE A 115 4.82 -5.32 7.32
N ILE A 116 3.61 -4.90 7.75
CA ILE A 116 2.47 -5.75 8.11
C ILE A 116 1.32 -5.45 7.16
N CYS A 117 0.82 -6.48 6.49
CA CYS A 117 -0.38 -6.35 5.66
C CYS A 117 -1.63 -6.79 6.43
N ILE A 118 -2.68 -5.98 6.39
CA ILE A 118 -3.97 -6.23 7.03
C ILE A 118 -5.07 -6.33 5.97
N VAL A 119 -5.74 -7.48 5.89
CA VAL A 119 -6.77 -7.74 4.88
C VAL A 119 -7.95 -8.53 5.46
N ASP A 120 -9.05 -8.57 4.75
CA ASP A 120 -10.09 -9.58 4.91
C ASP A 120 -9.85 -10.77 3.94
N GLU A 121 -10.56 -11.89 4.17
CA GLU A 121 -10.39 -13.12 3.40
C GLU A 121 -10.65 -12.95 1.88
N SER A 122 -11.45 -11.97 1.47
CA SER A 122 -11.75 -11.73 0.05
C SER A 122 -10.55 -11.24 -0.76
N LYS A 123 -9.47 -10.84 -0.09
CA LYS A 123 -8.22 -10.36 -0.70
C LYS A 123 -7.21 -11.48 -0.97
N LEU A 124 -7.46 -12.68 -0.47
CA LEU A 124 -6.59 -13.82 -0.68
C LEU A 124 -6.85 -14.45 -2.05
N VAL A 125 -5.81 -14.54 -2.86
CA VAL A 125 -5.86 -15.11 -4.21
C VAL A 125 -4.83 -16.22 -4.38
N LYS A 126 -5.05 -17.11 -5.35
CA LYS A 126 -4.06 -18.13 -5.70
C LYS A 126 -2.94 -17.57 -6.57
N ILE A 127 -3.28 -16.69 -7.49
CA ILE A 127 -2.38 -16.02 -8.43
C ILE A 127 -2.83 -14.57 -8.49
N LEU A 128 -1.88 -13.62 -8.48
CA LEU A 128 -2.17 -12.20 -8.60
C LEU A 128 -2.66 -11.85 -10.01
N GLY A 129 -3.54 -10.84 -10.13
CA GLY A 129 -3.95 -10.25 -11.40
C GLY A 129 -5.43 -10.28 -11.71
N ASP A 130 -6.29 -10.79 -10.81
CA ASP A 130 -7.75 -10.61 -10.93
C ASP A 130 -8.10 -9.13 -10.70
N PHE A 131 -7.41 -8.47 -9.78
CA PHE A 131 -7.47 -7.01 -9.63
C PHE A 131 -6.54 -6.35 -10.65
N PRO A 132 -7.02 -5.34 -11.43
CA PRO A 132 -6.19 -4.63 -12.40
C PRO A 132 -4.96 -4.01 -11.72
N LEU A 133 -3.77 -4.25 -12.24
CA LEU A 133 -2.52 -3.73 -11.70
C LEU A 133 -2.41 -2.21 -11.94
N PRO A 134 -2.37 -1.37 -10.90
CA PRO A 134 -2.14 0.06 -11.07
C PRO A 134 -0.67 0.34 -11.38
N VAL A 135 -0.44 1.20 -12.36
CA VAL A 135 0.89 1.70 -12.74
C VAL A 135 0.85 3.22 -12.75
N GLU A 136 1.60 3.86 -11.86
CA GLU A 136 1.72 5.31 -11.81
C GLU A 136 2.69 5.81 -12.87
N VAL A 137 2.25 6.76 -13.69
CA VAL A 137 2.99 7.25 -14.84
C VAL A 137 3.03 8.76 -14.91
N MET A 138 4.13 9.32 -15.34
CA MET A 138 4.20 10.74 -15.70
C MET A 138 3.15 11.07 -16.75
N ILE A 139 2.44 12.20 -16.60
CA ILE A 139 1.34 12.60 -17.51
C ILE A 139 1.77 12.56 -18.98
N LYS A 140 2.99 13.02 -19.28
CA LYS A 140 3.50 13.10 -20.66
C LYS A 140 3.94 11.75 -21.24
N SER A 141 4.10 10.72 -20.44
CA SER A 141 4.56 9.39 -20.85
C SER A 141 3.46 8.33 -20.99
N LYS A 142 2.23 8.62 -20.55
CA LYS A 142 1.15 7.63 -20.43
C LYS A 142 0.92 6.79 -21.69
N SER A 143 0.90 7.43 -22.85
CA SER A 143 0.66 6.72 -24.13
C SER A 143 1.84 5.87 -24.57
N TYR A 144 3.06 6.29 -24.24
CA TYR A 144 4.26 5.50 -24.45
C TYR A 144 4.27 4.28 -23.54
N VAL A 145 4.10 4.50 -22.23
CA VAL A 145 4.03 3.40 -21.24
C VAL A 145 2.92 2.42 -21.60
N ALA A 146 1.72 2.91 -21.98
CA ALA A 146 0.64 2.03 -22.39
C ALA A 146 1.04 1.10 -23.55
N ARG A 147 1.77 1.59 -24.57
CA ARG A 147 2.27 0.75 -25.67
C ARG A 147 3.31 -0.28 -25.21
N GLU A 148 4.19 0.08 -24.29
CA GLU A 148 5.16 -0.87 -23.73
C GLU A 148 4.46 -1.97 -22.93
N ILE A 149 3.45 -1.63 -22.13
CA ILE A 149 2.62 -2.59 -21.39
C ILE A 149 1.89 -3.57 -22.33
N VAL A 150 1.38 -3.07 -23.48
CA VAL A 150 0.74 -3.96 -24.50
C VAL A 150 1.73 -4.98 -25.05
N LYS A 151 3.01 -4.62 -25.24
CA LYS A 151 4.04 -5.57 -25.72
C LYS A 151 4.30 -6.73 -24.78
N ILE A 152 4.08 -6.53 -23.48
CA ILE A 152 4.21 -7.59 -22.47
C ILE A 152 2.88 -8.29 -22.16
N GLY A 153 1.84 -8.03 -22.96
CA GLY A 153 0.56 -8.72 -22.92
C GLY A 153 -0.53 -8.08 -22.06
N GLY A 154 -0.25 -6.91 -21.46
CA GLY A 154 -1.24 -6.22 -20.62
C GLY A 154 -2.22 -5.36 -21.43
N ALA A 155 -3.40 -5.12 -20.88
CA ALA A 155 -4.44 -4.23 -21.41
C ALA A 155 -4.55 -2.95 -20.55
N PRO A 156 -3.80 -1.87 -20.88
CA PRO A 156 -3.78 -0.64 -20.08
C PRO A 156 -5.03 0.21 -20.30
N LYS A 157 -5.61 0.68 -19.20
CA LYS A 157 -6.74 1.62 -19.18
C LYS A 157 -6.42 2.82 -18.30
N LEU A 158 -6.50 4.03 -18.86
CA LEU A 158 -6.31 5.25 -18.07
C LEU A 158 -7.40 5.36 -16.99
N ARG A 159 -6.99 5.56 -15.72
CA ARG A 159 -7.89 5.93 -14.64
C ARG A 159 -8.36 7.36 -14.85
N LYS A 160 -9.58 7.52 -15.34
CA LYS A 160 -10.16 8.83 -15.69
C LYS A 160 -10.41 9.68 -14.45
N GLU A 161 -10.29 11.00 -14.61
CA GLU A 161 -10.61 11.99 -13.56
C GLU A 161 -9.90 11.74 -12.23
N PHE A 162 -8.69 11.15 -12.30
CA PHE A 162 -7.87 10.81 -11.15
C PHE A 162 -6.43 11.30 -11.36
N LEU A 163 -5.90 11.92 -10.31
CA LEU A 163 -4.47 12.19 -10.15
C LEU A 163 -4.03 11.67 -8.79
N THR A 164 -2.80 11.15 -8.75
CA THR A 164 -2.17 10.76 -7.48
C THR A 164 -1.86 11.99 -6.64
N ASP A 165 -1.56 11.82 -5.36
CA ASP A 165 -1.11 12.90 -4.47
C ASP A 165 0.16 13.60 -5.00
N GLN A 166 0.92 12.95 -5.90
CA GLN A 166 2.10 13.50 -6.58
C GLN A 166 1.77 14.19 -7.92
N GLY A 167 0.48 14.25 -8.30
CA GLY A 167 0.02 14.90 -9.52
C GLY A 167 0.21 14.06 -10.79
N ASN A 168 0.39 12.75 -10.67
CA ASN A 168 0.58 11.83 -11.80
C ASN A 168 -0.72 11.10 -12.17
N GLN A 169 -0.69 10.37 -13.29
CA GLN A 169 -1.79 9.54 -13.76
C GLN A 169 -1.55 8.07 -13.44
N ILE A 170 -2.62 7.29 -13.43
CA ILE A 170 -2.57 5.82 -13.27
C ILE A 170 -3.11 5.15 -14.53
N LEU A 171 -2.39 4.15 -14.99
CA LEU A 171 -2.88 3.13 -15.90
C LEU A 171 -3.25 1.90 -15.07
N ASP A 172 -4.50 1.47 -15.14
CA ASP A 172 -4.96 0.19 -14.58
C ASP A 172 -4.80 -0.88 -15.65
N ILE A 173 -4.00 -1.90 -15.37
CA ILE A 173 -3.60 -2.92 -16.34
C ILE A 173 -4.34 -4.22 -16.05
N SER A 174 -5.17 -4.67 -16.99
CA SER A 174 -5.79 -5.99 -16.98
C SER A 174 -5.02 -6.97 -17.88
N ASP A 175 -5.42 -8.24 -17.85
CA ASP A 175 -4.93 -9.34 -18.72
C ASP A 175 -3.43 -9.65 -18.58
N LEU A 176 -2.75 -9.11 -17.58
CA LEU A 176 -1.36 -9.46 -17.30
C LEU A 176 -1.27 -10.86 -16.68
N LYS A 177 -0.37 -11.69 -17.22
CA LYS A 177 -0.01 -12.96 -16.64
C LYS A 177 1.10 -12.74 -15.60
N ILE A 178 0.73 -12.80 -14.32
CA ILE A 178 1.66 -12.52 -13.20
C ILE A 178 2.19 -13.86 -12.63
N ASP A 179 2.93 -14.60 -13.43
CA ASP A 179 3.55 -15.88 -13.02
C ASP A 179 4.77 -15.64 -12.11
N ASP A 180 5.52 -14.58 -12.35
CA ASP A 180 6.67 -14.14 -11.54
C ASP A 180 6.50 -12.67 -11.14
N PRO A 181 5.80 -12.41 -10.01
CA PRO A 181 5.53 -11.04 -9.55
C PRO A 181 6.79 -10.20 -9.38
N SER A 182 7.88 -10.79 -8.86
CA SER A 182 9.13 -10.08 -8.59
C SER A 182 9.83 -9.61 -9.87
N ARG A 183 9.80 -10.42 -10.91
CA ARG A 183 10.35 -10.08 -12.23
C ARG A 183 9.49 -9.01 -12.91
N LEU A 184 8.17 -9.21 -12.91
CA LEU A 184 7.25 -8.28 -13.57
C LEU A 184 7.27 -6.89 -12.91
N GLU A 185 7.36 -6.82 -11.57
CA GLU A 185 7.53 -5.56 -10.83
C GLU A 185 8.72 -4.77 -11.35
N GLN A 186 9.87 -5.43 -11.53
CA GLN A 186 11.07 -4.78 -12.04
C GLN A 186 10.96 -4.40 -13.52
N GLU A 187 10.43 -5.28 -14.35
CA GLU A 187 10.28 -5.06 -15.78
C GLU A 187 9.41 -3.82 -16.07
N ILE A 188 8.31 -3.67 -15.35
CA ILE A 188 7.43 -2.50 -15.48
C ILE A 188 8.15 -1.23 -14.98
N ASN A 189 8.86 -1.29 -13.85
CA ASN A 189 9.56 -0.13 -13.30
C ASN A 189 10.75 0.34 -14.16
N LEU A 190 11.26 -0.50 -15.06
CA LEU A 190 12.30 -0.12 -16.03
C LEU A 190 11.76 0.65 -17.25
N ILE A 191 10.44 0.73 -17.44
CA ILE A 191 9.85 1.48 -18.55
C ILE A 191 9.99 2.98 -18.27
N PRO A 192 10.67 3.76 -19.13
CA PRO A 192 10.81 5.21 -18.93
C PRO A 192 9.45 5.90 -18.82
N GLY A 193 9.28 6.66 -17.74
CA GLY A 193 8.04 7.37 -17.45
C GLY A 193 7.08 6.64 -16.49
N VAL A 194 7.38 5.42 -16.08
CA VAL A 194 6.77 4.77 -14.91
C VAL A 194 7.45 5.35 -13.67
N LEU A 195 6.63 5.68 -12.66
CA LEU A 195 7.12 6.02 -11.33
C LEU A 195 7.23 4.75 -10.48
N ASP A 196 6.14 4.00 -10.42
CA ASP A 196 6.07 2.71 -9.73
C ASP A 196 4.81 1.95 -10.16
N ASN A 197 4.76 0.69 -9.83
CA ASN A 197 3.61 -0.18 -10.06
C ASN A 197 3.10 -0.82 -8.76
N GLY A 198 1.87 -1.33 -8.80
CA GLY A 198 1.19 -1.86 -7.64
C GLY A 198 1.63 -3.26 -7.19
N ILE A 199 2.61 -3.90 -7.82
CA ILE A 199 3.16 -5.17 -7.35
C ILE A 199 4.11 -4.91 -6.18
N PHE A 200 3.90 -5.61 -5.06
CA PHE A 200 4.77 -5.62 -3.88
C PHE A 200 5.31 -7.03 -3.71
N ALA A 201 6.32 -7.37 -4.48
CA ALA A 201 7.00 -8.66 -4.45
C ALA A 201 8.46 -8.54 -3.98
N LYS A 202 9.08 -7.37 -4.15
CA LYS A 202 10.40 -7.02 -3.59
C LYS A 202 10.25 -6.48 -2.17
N CYS A 203 9.28 -5.59 -1.94
CA CYS A 203 8.93 -5.06 -0.63
C CYS A 203 7.71 -5.80 -0.08
N LYS A 204 7.90 -7.05 0.37
CA LYS A 204 6.82 -7.90 0.89
C LYS A 204 6.51 -7.61 2.35
N PRO A 205 5.26 -7.81 2.80
CA PRO A 205 4.97 -7.83 4.22
C PRO A 205 5.63 -9.03 4.90
N LYS A 206 6.22 -8.79 6.05
CA LYS A 206 6.72 -9.84 6.94
C LYS A 206 5.58 -10.70 7.50
N LYS A 207 4.41 -10.09 7.65
CA LYS A 207 3.21 -10.74 8.17
C LYS A 207 1.98 -10.25 7.45
N VAL A 208 1.09 -11.19 7.12
CA VAL A 208 -0.28 -10.90 6.67
C VAL A 208 -1.23 -11.27 7.80
N ILE A 209 -2.05 -10.32 8.22
CA ILE A 209 -3.10 -10.51 9.23
C ILE A 209 -4.44 -10.52 8.50
N VAL A 210 -5.10 -11.66 8.54
CA VAL A 210 -6.40 -11.85 7.89
C VAL A 210 -7.49 -11.74 8.95
N GLY A 211 -8.30 -10.71 8.83
CA GLY A 211 -9.44 -10.52 9.72
C GLY A 211 -10.57 -11.49 9.38
N LYS A 212 -11.06 -12.16 10.41
CA LYS A 212 -12.23 -13.07 10.32
C LYS A 212 -13.49 -12.34 10.80
N ASN A 213 -14.64 -12.76 10.27
CA ASN A 213 -15.95 -12.29 10.73
C ASN A 213 -16.31 -12.81 12.12
#